data_19f1b5228231cf5d9da3b30590360aab
#
_entry.id   19f1b5228231cf5d9da3b30590360aab
#
_cell.length_a   1.000
_cell.length_b   1.000
_cell.length_c   1.000
_cell.angle_alpha   90.00
_cell.angle_beta   90.00
_cell.angle_gamma   90.00
#
_symmetry.space_group_name_H-M   'P 1'
#
loop_
_entity.id
_entity.type
_entity.pdbx_description
1 polymer ?
#
loop_
_entity_poly.entity_id
_entity_poly.type
_entity_poly.pdbx_seq_one_letter_code
_entity_poly.pdbx_strand_id
1 'polypeptide(L)'
;MELFSTRLVLRPWADTDAPALFELARDPRVGTAAGWPPHSSEEQSLDILRNVLQGPEQYAITLRESGELIGAIGLLTGDACDYLEADDEYSVGYWIGVPYWGQGFAAEALQRLIDHARDSLGARAIYADHFLENTQSHRVMEKCGLSPVRTQTTDVLYPAGKRDVLIMRRLLVPHIERNDMNHPMKQLPERAIDEQEARDILRMGEYCVVATVDEDGHPYATPLSYVLDGDSLLIHTGIAGGQKTDNWKRDPRVCVTVAMDMEPVYVKENGEPGFFTTRYASVIATGTVRRVVEPACARRALAQLCLKYCPEHRDKIGDAIEWELSATAVWAIDLGHISGKAGRRIPNGKGAVSPH
;
A
#
# COMPACT_ATOMS: atom_id res chain seq x y z
N MET A 1 18.48 -14.52 -7.96
CA MET A 1 18.47 -13.06 -8.19
C MET A 1 18.65 -12.37 -6.85
N GLU A 2 19.26 -11.18 -6.79
CA GLU A 2 19.36 -10.38 -5.56
C GLU A 2 18.36 -9.22 -5.61
N LEU A 3 17.73 -8.93 -4.47
CA LEU A 3 16.78 -7.84 -4.33
C LEU A 3 17.33 -6.81 -3.34
N PHE A 4 17.50 -5.57 -3.78
CA PHE A 4 18.10 -4.51 -2.99
C PHE A 4 17.03 -3.60 -2.39
N SER A 5 17.19 -3.22 -1.13
CA SER A 5 16.47 -2.14 -0.46
C SER A 5 17.43 -1.07 0.04
N THR A 6 16.97 -0.15 0.87
CA THR A 6 17.82 0.92 1.42
C THR A 6 18.96 0.36 2.26
N ARG A 7 18.68 -0.58 3.18
CA ARG A 7 19.63 -1.12 4.15
C ARG A 7 19.91 -2.61 3.97
N LEU A 8 19.14 -3.33 3.11
CA LEU A 8 19.16 -4.77 3.02
C LEU A 8 19.48 -5.25 1.61
N VAL A 9 20.05 -6.46 1.54
CA VAL A 9 20.11 -7.30 0.34
C VAL A 9 19.39 -8.61 0.67
N LEU A 10 18.37 -8.93 -0.12
CA LEU A 10 17.73 -10.25 -0.11
C LEU A 10 18.42 -11.05 -1.20
N ARG A 11 19.23 -12.05 -0.81
CA ARG A 11 20.01 -12.87 -1.75
C ARG A 11 19.72 -14.36 -1.59
N PRO A 12 19.97 -15.16 -2.63
CA PRO A 12 19.92 -16.60 -2.47
C PRO A 12 20.82 -17.08 -1.33
N TRP A 13 20.41 -18.17 -0.69
CA TRP A 13 21.18 -18.82 0.34
C TRP A 13 22.40 -19.54 -0.24
N ALA A 14 23.49 -19.56 0.50
CA ALA A 14 24.70 -20.32 0.21
C ALA A 14 25.03 -21.24 1.39
N ASP A 15 25.64 -22.40 1.12
CA ASP A 15 26.05 -23.35 2.17
C ASP A 15 26.93 -22.71 3.24
N THR A 16 27.70 -21.69 2.86
CA THR A 16 28.55 -20.91 3.75
C THR A 16 27.77 -20.08 4.78
N ASP A 17 26.45 -19.95 4.64
CA ASP A 17 25.60 -19.23 5.60
C ASP A 17 25.23 -20.10 6.82
N ALA A 18 25.47 -21.42 6.77
CA ALA A 18 25.05 -22.36 7.81
C ALA A 18 25.52 -22.00 9.23
N PRO A 19 26.77 -21.54 9.46
CA PRO A 19 27.21 -21.13 10.80
C PRO A 19 26.44 -19.88 11.30
N ALA A 20 26.26 -18.88 10.45
CA ALA A 20 25.51 -17.66 10.81
C ALA A 20 24.02 -17.95 11.00
N LEU A 21 23.44 -18.82 10.17
CA LEU A 21 22.08 -19.32 10.33
C LEU A 21 21.90 -20.00 11.67
N PHE A 22 22.84 -20.90 12.06
CA PHE A 22 22.80 -21.58 13.35
C PHE A 22 22.79 -20.57 14.51
N GLU A 23 23.70 -19.61 14.50
CA GLU A 23 23.80 -18.61 15.58
C GLU A 23 22.51 -17.78 15.76
N LEU A 24 21.78 -17.49 14.69
CA LEU A 24 20.51 -16.77 14.76
C LEU A 24 19.33 -17.68 15.12
N ALA A 25 19.28 -18.88 14.53
CA ALA A 25 18.13 -19.79 14.61
C ALA A 25 18.15 -20.69 15.86
N ARG A 26 19.26 -20.78 16.59
CA ARG A 26 19.34 -21.47 17.89
C ARG A 26 18.63 -20.75 19.02
N ASP A 27 18.33 -19.45 18.86
CA ASP A 27 17.61 -18.69 19.87
C ASP A 27 16.13 -19.13 19.90
N PRO A 28 15.65 -19.67 21.05
CA PRO A 28 14.28 -20.20 21.11
C PRO A 28 13.20 -19.13 20.89
N ARG A 29 13.51 -17.86 21.07
CA ARG A 29 12.56 -16.77 20.83
C ARG A 29 12.21 -16.65 19.35
N VAL A 30 13.18 -16.91 18.45
CA VAL A 30 12.96 -16.91 17.00
C VAL A 30 12.06 -18.08 16.60
N GLY A 31 12.42 -19.30 17.02
CA GLY A 31 11.66 -20.51 16.71
C GLY A 31 10.24 -20.46 17.28
N THR A 32 10.06 -20.03 18.52
CA THR A 32 8.72 -19.90 19.14
C THR A 32 7.82 -18.91 18.37
N ALA A 33 8.39 -17.81 17.90
CA ALA A 33 7.64 -16.80 17.13
C ALA A 33 7.28 -17.28 15.73
N ALA A 34 8.07 -18.20 15.14
CA ALA A 34 7.91 -18.71 13.79
C ALA A 34 7.33 -20.16 13.72
N GLY A 35 7.14 -20.83 14.87
CA GLY A 35 6.49 -22.15 14.94
C GLY A 35 7.39 -23.35 14.65
N TRP A 36 8.71 -23.20 14.70
CA TRP A 36 9.69 -24.28 14.49
C TRP A 36 10.70 -24.40 15.65
N PRO A 37 11.27 -25.61 15.88
CA PRO A 37 12.20 -25.81 16.99
C PRO A 37 13.53 -25.11 16.75
N PRO A 38 14.18 -24.57 17.80
CA PRO A 38 15.52 -24.00 17.69
C PRO A 38 16.49 -24.99 17.04
N HIS A 39 17.38 -24.47 16.20
CA HIS A 39 18.42 -25.30 15.57
C HIS A 39 19.38 -25.81 16.66
N SER A 40 19.81 -27.07 16.54
CA SER A 40 20.62 -27.76 17.53
C SER A 40 22.10 -27.83 17.18
N SER A 41 22.45 -27.67 15.88
CA SER A 41 23.84 -27.67 15.40
C SER A 41 23.96 -26.96 14.04
N GLU A 42 25.21 -26.67 13.65
CA GLU A 42 25.50 -26.14 12.31
C GLU A 42 25.15 -27.14 11.20
N GLU A 43 25.38 -28.47 11.45
CA GLU A 43 25.00 -29.50 10.48
C GLU A 43 23.50 -29.51 10.24
N GLN A 44 22.69 -29.42 11.30
CA GLN A 44 21.24 -29.30 11.15
C GLN A 44 20.85 -28.03 10.39
N SER A 45 21.52 -26.91 10.68
CA SER A 45 21.29 -25.66 9.96
C SER A 45 21.63 -25.79 8.49
N LEU A 46 22.70 -26.49 8.13
CA LEU A 46 23.07 -26.77 6.75
C LEU A 46 22.03 -27.66 6.04
N ASP A 47 21.53 -28.69 6.74
CA ASP A 47 20.48 -29.56 6.20
C ASP A 47 19.18 -28.78 5.96
N ILE A 48 18.75 -27.91 6.88
CA ILE A 48 17.58 -27.05 6.73
C ILE A 48 17.80 -26.06 5.60
N LEU A 49 18.99 -25.45 5.52
CA LEU A 49 19.33 -24.52 4.45
C LEU A 49 19.16 -25.19 3.08
N ARG A 50 19.70 -26.39 2.89
CA ARG A 50 19.65 -27.11 1.61
C ARG A 50 18.26 -27.63 1.26
N ASN A 51 17.48 -28.09 2.25
CA ASN A 51 16.20 -28.77 2.00
C ASN A 51 14.98 -27.86 2.10
N VAL A 52 15.10 -26.69 2.78
CA VAL A 52 13.98 -25.79 3.06
C VAL A 52 14.21 -24.38 2.52
N LEU A 53 15.44 -23.85 2.69
CA LEU A 53 15.73 -22.44 2.39
C LEU A 53 16.33 -22.22 0.99
N GLN A 54 16.92 -23.23 0.34
CA GLN A 54 17.44 -23.15 -1.03
C GLN A 54 16.34 -23.46 -2.06
N GLY A 55 15.27 -22.66 -2.05
CA GLY A 55 14.18 -22.74 -3.03
C GLY A 55 14.11 -21.50 -3.91
N PRO A 56 13.34 -21.55 -5.00
CA PRO A 56 12.98 -20.33 -5.72
C PRO A 56 12.26 -19.39 -4.76
N GLU A 57 12.55 -18.10 -4.88
CA GLU A 57 11.94 -17.05 -4.06
C GLU A 57 12.17 -17.19 -2.53
N GLN A 58 13.24 -17.90 -2.14
CA GLN A 58 13.70 -18.00 -0.75
C GLN A 58 15.02 -17.25 -0.58
N TYR A 59 15.07 -16.30 0.36
CA TYR A 59 16.15 -15.35 0.49
C TYR A 59 16.73 -15.29 1.91
N ALA A 60 18.05 -15.22 1.98
CA ALA A 60 18.78 -14.73 3.13
C ALA A 60 18.63 -13.21 3.20
N ILE A 61 18.29 -12.66 4.34
CA ILE A 61 18.27 -11.21 4.59
C ILE A 61 19.64 -10.81 5.13
N THR A 62 20.36 -9.97 4.39
CA THR A 62 21.68 -9.47 4.81
C THR A 62 21.71 -7.95 4.90
N LEU A 63 22.54 -7.42 5.79
CA LEU A 63 22.80 -5.99 5.85
C LEU A 63 23.61 -5.58 4.62
N ARG A 64 23.18 -4.54 3.92
CA ARG A 64 23.82 -4.07 2.69
C ARG A 64 25.25 -3.57 2.93
N GLU A 65 25.51 -2.96 4.09
CA GLU A 65 26.79 -2.38 4.43
C GLU A 65 27.86 -3.44 4.78
N SER A 66 27.50 -4.43 5.59
CA SER A 66 28.43 -5.44 6.12
C SER A 66 28.35 -6.81 5.45
N GLY A 67 27.25 -7.11 4.74
CA GLY A 67 26.95 -8.44 4.25
C GLY A 67 26.50 -9.42 5.34
N GLU A 68 26.33 -8.98 6.57
CA GLU A 68 25.99 -9.79 7.73
C GLU A 68 24.58 -10.37 7.57
N LEU A 69 24.43 -11.68 7.80
CA LEU A 69 23.15 -12.38 7.81
C LEU A 69 22.33 -11.98 9.04
N ILE A 70 21.09 -11.54 8.83
CA ILE A 70 20.20 -11.11 9.92
C ILE A 70 18.86 -11.83 9.98
N GLY A 71 18.52 -12.65 8.98
CA GLY A 71 17.23 -13.35 8.94
C GLY A 71 16.94 -14.02 7.60
N ALA A 72 15.71 -14.45 7.45
CA ALA A 72 15.18 -15.10 6.23
C ALA A 72 13.83 -14.51 5.84
N ILE A 73 13.55 -14.54 4.54
CA ILE A 73 12.25 -14.22 3.97
C ILE A 73 12.04 -15.00 2.69
N GLY A 74 10.81 -15.44 2.42
CA GLY A 74 10.51 -16.16 1.19
C GLY A 74 9.04 -16.15 0.84
N LEU A 75 8.78 -16.46 -0.44
CA LEU A 75 7.44 -16.70 -0.97
C LEU A 75 7.11 -18.19 -0.94
N LEU A 76 5.87 -18.48 -0.59
CA LEU A 76 5.27 -19.80 -0.63
C LEU A 76 4.10 -19.78 -1.61
N THR A 77 3.91 -20.84 -2.36
CA THR A 77 2.86 -20.98 -3.38
C THR A 77 2.02 -22.24 -3.16
N GLY A 78 0.81 -22.27 -3.71
CA GLY A 78 0.00 -23.46 -3.90
C GLY A 78 -0.08 -24.36 -2.66
N ASP A 79 0.39 -25.60 -2.79
CA ASP A 79 0.24 -26.68 -1.79
C ASP A 79 0.90 -26.39 -0.43
N ALA A 80 1.75 -25.36 -0.34
CA ALA A 80 2.38 -24.98 0.93
C ALA A 80 1.47 -24.18 1.88
N CYS A 81 0.34 -23.66 1.36
CA CYS A 81 -0.60 -22.81 2.14
C CYS A 81 -2.04 -23.08 1.70
N ASP A 82 -2.85 -23.64 2.58
CA ASP A 82 -4.26 -24.02 2.35
C ASP A 82 -5.24 -22.84 2.18
N TYR A 83 -4.77 -21.62 2.34
CA TYR A 83 -5.54 -20.40 2.20
C TYR A 83 -5.28 -19.61 0.90
N LEU A 84 -4.38 -20.09 0.03
CA LEU A 84 -4.19 -19.54 -1.31
C LEU A 84 -5.21 -20.14 -2.27
N GLU A 85 -5.87 -19.30 -3.05
CA GLU A 85 -6.98 -19.69 -3.91
C GLU A 85 -6.63 -19.70 -5.41
N ALA A 86 -5.47 -19.09 -5.77
CA ALA A 86 -5.04 -18.98 -7.16
C ALA A 86 -3.51 -19.01 -7.32
N ASP A 87 -3.04 -19.35 -8.51
CA ASP A 87 -1.61 -19.49 -8.83
C ASP A 87 -0.83 -18.16 -8.80
N ASP A 88 -1.54 -17.03 -8.88
CA ASP A 88 -0.99 -15.68 -8.78
C ASP A 88 -1.07 -15.08 -7.36
N GLU A 89 -1.34 -15.91 -6.37
CA GLU A 89 -1.32 -15.58 -4.95
C GLU A 89 -0.13 -16.23 -4.26
N TYR A 90 0.50 -15.48 -3.37
CA TYR A 90 1.68 -15.95 -2.62
C TYR A 90 1.49 -15.70 -1.14
N SER A 91 2.02 -16.59 -0.32
CA SER A 91 2.19 -16.34 1.11
C SER A 91 3.64 -15.98 1.42
N VAL A 92 3.87 -15.10 2.38
CA VAL A 92 5.21 -14.69 2.82
C VAL A 92 5.49 -15.22 4.20
N GLY A 93 6.56 -16.00 4.32
CA GLY A 93 7.19 -16.34 5.59
C GLY A 93 8.45 -15.50 5.82
N TYR A 94 8.65 -15.02 7.04
CA TYR A 94 9.88 -14.29 7.41
C TYR A 94 10.20 -14.41 8.89
N TRP A 95 11.48 -14.29 9.21
CA TRP A 95 11.97 -14.09 10.56
C TRP A 95 13.26 -13.27 10.58
N ILE A 96 13.52 -12.61 11.70
CA ILE A 96 14.72 -11.81 11.94
C ILE A 96 15.36 -12.30 13.24
N GLY A 97 16.68 -12.39 13.26
CA GLY A 97 17.44 -12.70 14.47
C GLY A 97 17.23 -11.66 15.58
N VAL A 98 17.19 -12.13 16.83
CA VAL A 98 16.86 -11.31 18.00
C VAL A 98 17.69 -10.03 18.12
N PRO A 99 19.02 -10.01 17.84
CA PRO A 99 19.82 -8.77 17.91
C PRO A 99 19.34 -7.64 16.99
N TYR A 100 18.54 -7.96 15.96
CA TYR A 100 18.07 -7.02 14.94
C TYR A 100 16.60 -6.65 15.09
N TRP A 101 15.93 -7.11 16.14
CA TRP A 101 14.52 -6.76 16.40
C TRP A 101 14.34 -5.28 16.72
N GLY A 102 13.15 -4.75 16.42
CA GLY A 102 12.79 -3.36 16.73
C GLY A 102 13.39 -2.30 15.79
N GLN A 103 14.24 -2.69 14.84
CA GLN A 103 14.96 -1.77 13.93
C GLN A 103 14.27 -1.57 12.58
N GLY A 104 13.11 -2.22 12.36
CA GLY A 104 12.31 -2.07 11.15
C GLY A 104 12.77 -2.93 9.96
N PHE A 105 13.78 -3.80 10.12
CA PHE A 105 14.31 -4.64 9.05
C PHE A 105 13.28 -5.61 8.47
N ALA A 106 12.43 -6.22 9.30
CA ALA A 106 11.38 -7.11 8.84
C ALA A 106 10.39 -6.41 7.90
N ALA A 107 9.97 -5.19 8.23
CA ALA A 107 9.06 -4.41 7.38
C ALA A 107 9.73 -3.99 6.07
N GLU A 108 11.02 -3.62 6.10
CA GLU A 108 11.79 -3.27 4.91
C GLU A 108 11.97 -4.47 3.97
N ALA A 109 12.33 -5.65 4.52
CA ALA A 109 12.45 -6.88 3.75
C ALA A 109 11.11 -7.31 3.15
N LEU A 110 10.04 -7.29 3.95
CA LEU A 110 8.69 -7.66 3.51
C LEU A 110 8.20 -6.73 2.40
N GLN A 111 8.34 -5.41 2.55
CA GLN A 111 7.95 -4.47 1.50
C GLN A 111 8.74 -4.71 0.21
N ARG A 112 10.06 -4.95 0.29
CA ARG A 112 10.88 -5.25 -0.89
C ARG A 112 10.46 -6.52 -1.61
N LEU A 113 10.10 -7.58 -0.85
CA LEU A 113 9.63 -8.83 -1.44
C LEU A 113 8.22 -8.68 -2.05
N ILE A 114 7.33 -7.90 -1.42
CA ILE A 114 6.02 -7.55 -1.98
C ILE A 114 6.17 -6.82 -3.33
N ASP A 115 7.09 -5.87 -3.41
CA ASP A 115 7.35 -5.14 -4.67
C ASP A 115 7.87 -6.09 -5.75
N HIS A 116 8.76 -7.03 -5.40
CA HIS A 116 9.24 -8.05 -6.31
C HIS A 116 8.13 -9.00 -6.79
N ALA A 117 7.29 -9.47 -5.88
CA ALA A 117 6.16 -10.34 -6.20
C ALA A 117 5.19 -9.65 -7.17
N ARG A 118 4.88 -8.37 -6.93
CA ARG A 118 4.03 -7.58 -7.82
C ARG A 118 4.67 -7.35 -9.19
N ASP A 119 5.92 -6.87 -9.22
CA ASP A 119 6.54 -6.30 -10.42
C ASP A 119 7.18 -7.36 -11.32
N SER A 120 7.67 -8.45 -10.73
CA SER A 120 8.41 -9.49 -11.45
C SER A 120 7.64 -10.79 -11.61
N LEU A 121 6.80 -11.14 -10.64
CA LEU A 121 6.04 -12.39 -10.65
C LEU A 121 4.57 -12.20 -11.04
N GLY A 122 4.10 -10.93 -11.16
CA GLY A 122 2.71 -10.64 -11.51
C GLY A 122 1.71 -11.03 -10.43
N ALA A 123 2.15 -11.09 -9.17
CA ALA A 123 1.31 -11.51 -8.06
C ALA A 123 0.08 -10.60 -7.90
N ARG A 124 -1.11 -11.20 -7.77
CA ARG A 124 -2.37 -10.52 -7.51
C ARG A 124 -2.59 -10.24 -6.02
N ALA A 125 -2.10 -11.09 -5.17
CA ALA A 125 -2.21 -10.94 -3.73
C ALA A 125 -1.00 -11.50 -2.99
N ILE A 126 -0.67 -10.86 -1.88
CA ILE A 126 0.25 -11.38 -0.87
C ILE A 126 -0.54 -11.67 0.41
N TYR A 127 -0.34 -12.86 0.90
CA TYR A 127 -0.79 -13.29 2.22
C TYR A 127 0.40 -13.44 3.16
N ALA A 128 0.14 -13.35 4.43
CA ALA A 128 1.04 -13.76 5.50
C ALA A 128 0.20 -14.10 6.72
N ASP A 129 0.69 -14.98 7.58
CA ASP A 129 0.03 -15.30 8.82
C ASP A 129 0.96 -15.14 10.03
N HIS A 130 0.38 -14.96 11.17
CA HIS A 130 1.10 -14.89 12.44
C HIS A 130 0.25 -15.46 13.57
N PHE A 131 0.88 -16.01 14.61
CA PHE A 131 0.18 -16.39 15.82
C PHE A 131 -0.49 -15.19 16.47
N LEU A 132 -1.72 -15.34 17.00
CA LEU A 132 -2.50 -14.24 17.57
C LEU A 132 -1.73 -13.42 18.60
N GLU A 133 -0.88 -14.07 19.38
CA GLU A 133 -0.04 -13.42 20.41
C GLU A 133 1.20 -12.72 19.83
N ASN A 134 1.57 -12.95 18.54
CA ASN A 134 2.73 -12.32 17.92
C ASN A 134 2.39 -10.93 17.38
N THR A 135 2.21 -9.98 18.30
CA THR A 135 1.87 -8.58 17.97
C THR A 135 2.98 -7.86 17.20
N GLN A 136 4.22 -8.35 17.27
CA GLN A 136 5.34 -7.76 16.49
C GLN A 136 5.17 -8.05 15.01
N SER A 137 4.90 -9.32 14.63
CA SER A 137 4.65 -9.70 13.24
C SER A 137 3.38 -9.01 12.70
N HIS A 138 2.32 -8.93 13.52
CA HIS A 138 1.12 -8.19 13.18
C HIS A 138 1.43 -6.75 12.72
N ARG A 139 2.18 -6.00 13.53
CA ARG A 139 2.56 -4.61 13.21
C ARG A 139 3.45 -4.50 11.96
N VAL A 140 4.31 -5.49 11.70
CA VAL A 140 5.13 -5.53 10.48
C VAL A 140 4.24 -5.68 9.26
N MET A 141 3.29 -6.61 9.29
CA MET A 141 2.34 -6.85 8.20
C MET A 141 1.43 -5.64 7.95
N GLU A 142 0.89 -5.01 9.00
CA GLU A 142 0.10 -3.78 8.88
C GLU A 142 0.90 -2.63 8.23
N LYS A 143 2.17 -2.43 8.64
CA LYS A 143 3.05 -1.41 8.03
C LYS A 143 3.27 -1.65 6.54
N CYS A 144 3.23 -2.90 6.10
CA CYS A 144 3.34 -3.28 4.71
C CYS A 144 1.98 -3.36 3.99
N GLY A 145 0.91 -2.86 4.61
CA GLY A 145 -0.42 -2.74 3.99
C GLY A 145 -1.22 -4.03 3.95
N LEU A 146 -0.83 -5.07 4.69
CA LEU A 146 -1.67 -6.25 4.85
C LEU A 146 -2.80 -5.97 5.84
N SER A 147 -3.97 -6.52 5.59
CA SER A 147 -5.16 -6.39 6.43
C SER A 147 -5.69 -7.76 6.84
N PRO A 148 -6.29 -7.91 8.04
CA PRO A 148 -6.85 -9.15 8.51
C PRO A 148 -7.91 -9.73 7.55
N VAL A 149 -7.86 -11.05 7.34
CA VAL A 149 -8.84 -11.80 6.54
C VAL A 149 -9.67 -12.73 7.41
N ARG A 150 -9.01 -13.65 8.11
CA ARG A 150 -9.65 -14.63 9.00
C ARG A 150 -8.67 -15.21 10.00
N THR A 151 -9.20 -15.77 11.06
CA THR A 151 -8.44 -16.62 12.01
C THR A 151 -8.59 -18.08 11.62
N GLN A 152 -7.52 -18.85 11.76
CA GLN A 152 -7.47 -20.28 11.50
C GLN A 152 -6.65 -20.97 12.58
N THR A 153 -7.04 -22.19 12.98
CA THR A 153 -6.24 -23.04 13.87
C THR A 153 -5.32 -23.91 13.01
N THR A 154 -4.03 -23.89 13.29
CA THR A 154 -3.02 -24.70 12.57
C THR A 154 -2.22 -25.57 13.51
N ASP A 155 -1.70 -26.68 13.03
CA ASP A 155 -0.74 -27.50 13.74
C ASP A 155 0.66 -26.88 13.61
N VAL A 156 1.36 -26.76 14.74
CA VAL A 156 2.72 -26.19 14.80
C VAL A 156 3.72 -27.20 15.34
N LEU A 157 4.94 -27.11 14.83
CA LEU A 157 6.02 -28.02 15.23
C LEU A 157 6.60 -27.62 16.60
N TYR A 158 6.58 -26.32 16.94
CA TYR A 158 7.19 -25.86 18.18
C TYR A 158 6.54 -24.57 18.74
N PRO A 159 6.16 -24.55 20.02
CA PRO A 159 5.88 -25.76 20.81
C PRO A 159 4.82 -26.61 20.10
N ALA A 160 5.03 -27.92 20.08
CA ALA A 160 4.15 -28.82 19.34
C ALA A 160 2.70 -28.72 19.84
N GLY A 161 1.77 -28.59 18.93
CA GLY A 161 0.33 -28.46 19.26
C GLY A 161 -0.44 -27.63 18.25
N LYS A 162 -1.64 -27.25 18.65
CA LYS A 162 -2.50 -26.36 17.84
C LYS A 162 -2.38 -24.92 18.32
N ARG A 163 -2.25 -23.99 17.39
CA ARG A 163 -2.25 -22.56 17.68
C ARG A 163 -3.14 -21.82 16.68
N ASP A 164 -3.73 -20.74 17.14
CA ASP A 164 -4.53 -19.87 16.27
C ASP A 164 -3.63 -18.84 15.59
N VAL A 165 -3.78 -18.74 14.29
CA VAL A 165 -3.10 -17.77 13.43
C VAL A 165 -4.11 -16.78 12.84
N LEU A 166 -3.70 -15.54 12.69
CA LEU A 166 -4.42 -14.55 11.92
C LEU A 166 -3.80 -14.47 10.52
N ILE A 167 -4.61 -14.80 9.52
CA ILE A 167 -4.26 -14.66 8.12
C ILE A 167 -4.51 -13.20 7.71
N MET A 168 -3.50 -12.58 7.16
CA MET A 168 -3.54 -11.21 6.65
C MET A 168 -3.27 -11.20 5.14
N ARG A 169 -3.85 -10.25 4.42
CA ARG A 169 -3.75 -10.15 2.96
C ARG A 169 -3.53 -8.71 2.51
N ARG A 170 -2.72 -8.55 1.49
CA ARG A 170 -2.65 -7.34 0.67
C ARG A 170 -2.95 -7.71 -0.78
N LEU A 171 -3.97 -7.11 -1.37
CA LEU A 171 -4.19 -7.19 -2.82
C LEU A 171 -3.12 -6.34 -3.50
N LEU A 172 -2.48 -6.93 -4.49
CA LEU A 172 -1.50 -6.25 -5.32
C LEU A 172 -2.18 -5.89 -6.63
N VAL A 173 -2.18 -4.63 -6.93
CA VAL A 173 -2.50 -4.22 -8.30
C VAL A 173 -1.27 -4.54 -9.14
N PRO A 174 -1.41 -5.26 -10.26
CA PRO A 174 -0.29 -5.42 -11.19
C PRO A 174 0.31 -4.05 -11.42
N HIS A 175 1.63 -3.97 -11.41
CA HIS A 175 2.32 -2.78 -11.88
C HIS A 175 1.91 -2.64 -13.34
N ILE A 176 0.88 -1.88 -13.61
CA ILE A 176 0.73 -1.29 -14.95
C ILE A 176 2.00 -0.47 -15.05
N GLU A 177 2.92 -0.89 -15.93
CA GLU A 177 4.19 -0.19 -16.12
C GLU A 177 3.89 1.30 -16.07
N ARG A 178 4.58 2.05 -15.21
CA ARG A 178 4.38 3.51 -15.11
C ARG A 178 4.44 4.18 -16.49
N ASN A 179 5.04 3.51 -17.46
CA ASN A 179 5.08 3.89 -18.86
C ASN A 179 3.74 3.85 -19.60
N ASP A 180 2.80 2.95 -19.25
CA ASP A 180 1.55 2.83 -20.02
C ASP A 180 0.46 3.81 -19.57
N MET A 181 0.56 4.36 -18.34
CA MET A 181 -0.38 5.40 -17.89
C MET A 181 0.24 6.79 -17.88
N ASN A 182 1.54 6.90 -18.08
CA ASN A 182 2.24 8.17 -18.23
C ASN A 182 2.22 8.62 -19.69
N HIS A 183 1.02 8.74 -20.25
CA HIS A 183 0.92 9.40 -21.55
C HIS A 183 1.40 10.83 -21.39
N PRO A 184 2.49 11.24 -22.06
CA PRO A 184 2.89 12.63 -22.05
C PRO A 184 1.70 13.47 -22.48
N MET A 185 1.49 14.58 -21.80
CA MET A 185 0.39 15.48 -22.07
C MET A 185 0.43 15.87 -23.55
N LYS A 186 -0.51 15.34 -24.36
CA LYS A 186 -0.52 15.51 -25.82
C LYS A 186 -0.80 16.95 -26.25
N GLN A 187 -1.54 17.69 -25.40
CA GLN A 187 -1.87 19.08 -25.66
C GLN A 187 -1.42 19.96 -24.50
N LEU A 188 -0.76 21.06 -24.81
CA LEU A 188 -0.31 22.09 -23.86
C LEU A 188 0.58 21.48 -22.73
N PRO A 189 1.68 20.81 -23.07
CA PRO A 189 2.58 20.22 -22.07
C PRO A 189 3.19 21.28 -21.14
N GLU A 190 3.24 22.53 -21.56
CA GLU A 190 3.68 23.68 -20.77
C GLU A 190 2.76 24.02 -19.59
N ARG A 191 1.55 23.42 -19.54
CA ARG A 191 0.62 23.53 -18.42
C ARG A 191 0.76 22.41 -17.39
N ALA A 192 1.64 21.45 -17.64
CA ALA A 192 1.94 20.44 -16.66
C ALA A 192 2.51 21.10 -15.39
N ILE A 193 2.10 20.59 -14.24
CA ILE A 193 2.61 20.98 -12.93
C ILE A 193 3.41 19.83 -12.35
N ASP A 194 4.31 20.14 -11.43
CA ASP A 194 5.08 19.11 -10.74
C ASP A 194 4.22 18.32 -9.72
N GLU A 195 4.78 17.23 -9.19
CA GLU A 195 4.06 16.37 -8.26
C GLU A 195 3.72 17.10 -6.95
N GLN A 196 4.57 18.00 -6.49
CA GLN A 196 4.30 18.75 -5.26
C GLN A 196 3.12 19.71 -5.43
N GLU A 197 3.07 20.43 -6.53
CA GLU A 197 1.92 21.29 -6.87
C GLU A 197 0.64 20.46 -7.05
N ALA A 198 0.73 19.28 -7.66
CA ALA A 198 -0.42 18.38 -7.80
C ALA A 198 -0.92 17.88 -6.42
N ARG A 199 -0.01 17.57 -5.51
CA ARG A 199 -0.36 17.20 -4.13
C ARG A 199 -0.99 18.36 -3.36
N ASP A 200 -0.57 19.58 -3.61
CA ASP A 200 -1.18 20.77 -2.99
C ASP A 200 -2.61 20.99 -3.49
N ILE A 201 -2.88 20.76 -4.78
CA ILE A 201 -4.25 20.76 -5.33
C ILE A 201 -5.08 19.65 -4.67
N LEU A 202 -4.53 18.45 -4.47
CA LEU A 202 -5.22 17.37 -3.75
C LEU A 202 -5.52 17.72 -2.30
N ARG A 203 -4.68 18.51 -1.62
CA ARG A 203 -4.97 18.97 -0.24
C ARG A 203 -6.09 20.00 -0.20
N MET A 204 -6.08 20.96 -1.15
CA MET A 204 -6.99 22.09 -1.17
C MET A 204 -8.36 21.78 -1.79
N GLY A 205 -8.44 20.82 -2.71
CA GLY A 205 -9.67 20.50 -3.43
C GLY A 205 -10.81 20.11 -2.50
N GLU A 206 -12.01 20.62 -2.78
CA GLU A 206 -13.19 20.42 -1.94
C GLU A 206 -13.78 19.02 -2.06
N TYR A 207 -13.74 18.42 -3.24
CA TYR A 207 -14.20 17.06 -3.51
C TYR A 207 -13.35 16.43 -4.60
N CYS A 208 -13.38 15.13 -4.68
CA CYS A 208 -12.83 14.37 -5.79
C CYS A 208 -13.94 13.62 -6.53
N VAL A 209 -13.70 13.32 -7.80
CA VAL A 209 -14.51 12.37 -8.56
C VAL A 209 -13.72 11.07 -8.67
N VAL A 210 -14.29 9.99 -8.18
CA VAL A 210 -13.71 8.66 -8.25
C VAL A 210 -14.40 7.87 -9.34
N ALA A 211 -13.66 7.51 -10.39
CA ALA A 211 -14.14 6.73 -11.51
C ALA A 211 -13.76 5.25 -11.33
N THR A 212 -14.71 4.38 -11.62
CA THR A 212 -14.62 2.91 -11.57
C THR A 212 -15.26 2.33 -12.83
N VAL A 213 -15.18 1.01 -12.96
CA VAL A 213 -15.88 0.26 -14.01
C VAL A 213 -16.81 -0.74 -13.34
N ASP A 214 -18.04 -0.87 -13.80
CA ASP A 214 -19.01 -1.84 -13.27
C ASP A 214 -18.79 -3.27 -13.84
N GLU A 215 -19.65 -4.23 -13.45
CA GLU A 215 -19.53 -5.63 -13.86
C GLU A 215 -19.69 -5.86 -15.37
N ASP A 216 -20.41 -4.97 -16.04
CA ASP A 216 -20.62 -4.99 -17.49
C ASP A 216 -19.58 -4.21 -18.27
N GLY A 217 -18.59 -3.63 -17.58
CA GLY A 217 -17.54 -2.81 -18.19
C GLY A 217 -17.94 -1.34 -18.42
N HIS A 218 -19.07 -0.88 -17.90
CA HIS A 218 -19.47 0.51 -18.04
C HIS A 218 -18.74 1.40 -17.02
N PRO A 219 -18.30 2.60 -17.43
CA PRO A 219 -17.69 3.55 -16.53
C PRO A 219 -18.71 4.11 -15.53
N TYR A 220 -18.32 4.21 -14.28
CA TYR A 220 -19.12 4.76 -13.20
C TYR A 220 -18.29 5.75 -12.39
N ALA A 221 -18.74 6.99 -12.25
CA ALA A 221 -18.03 8.07 -11.57
C ALA A 221 -18.87 8.66 -10.44
N THR A 222 -18.25 8.86 -9.27
CA THR A 222 -18.94 9.37 -8.07
C THR A 222 -18.15 10.51 -7.45
N PRO A 223 -18.76 11.70 -7.20
CA PRO A 223 -18.16 12.74 -6.39
C PRO A 223 -18.14 12.34 -4.92
N LEU A 224 -17.03 12.58 -4.24
CA LEU A 224 -16.80 12.19 -2.84
C LEU A 224 -16.04 13.28 -2.09
N SER A 225 -16.42 13.51 -0.85
CA SER A 225 -15.61 14.24 0.12
C SER A 225 -14.40 13.38 0.51
N TYR A 226 -13.24 14.00 0.64
CA TYR A 226 -11.99 13.30 0.93
C TYR A 226 -11.01 14.16 1.73
N VAL A 227 -10.01 13.50 2.30
CA VAL A 227 -8.81 14.16 2.85
C VAL A 227 -7.56 13.41 2.38
N LEU A 228 -6.50 14.16 2.08
CA LEU A 228 -5.20 13.57 1.75
C LEU A 228 -4.43 13.30 3.06
N ASP A 229 -4.05 12.04 3.29
CA ASP A 229 -3.20 11.60 4.42
C ASP A 229 -2.00 10.81 3.85
N GLY A 230 -0.83 11.43 3.82
CA GLY A 230 0.35 10.87 3.16
C GLY A 230 0.11 10.67 1.66
N ASP A 231 0.20 9.42 1.23
CA ASP A 231 -0.01 8.99 -0.16
C ASP A 231 -1.42 8.41 -0.40
N SER A 232 -2.35 8.61 0.52
CA SER A 232 -3.71 8.06 0.41
C SER A 232 -4.76 9.14 0.51
N LEU A 233 -5.85 9.00 -0.27
CA LEU A 233 -7.08 9.76 -0.05
C LEU A 233 -8.00 8.94 0.87
N LEU A 234 -8.36 9.52 2.00
CA LEU A 234 -9.32 8.93 2.92
C LEU A 234 -10.73 9.41 2.58
N ILE A 235 -11.65 8.49 2.45
CA ILE A 235 -13.05 8.72 2.10
C ILE A 235 -13.97 7.87 2.99
N HIS A 236 -15.25 8.20 3.04
CA HIS A 236 -16.23 7.40 3.77
C HIS A 236 -17.48 7.08 2.94
N THR A 237 -18.19 6.05 3.34
CA THR A 237 -19.48 5.63 2.78
C THR A 237 -20.37 5.11 3.89
N GLY A 238 -21.67 4.95 3.63
CA GLY A 238 -22.50 4.14 4.52
C GLY A 238 -22.03 2.69 4.55
N ILE A 239 -22.21 2.01 5.69
CA ILE A 239 -21.78 0.61 5.89
C ILE A 239 -22.49 -0.34 4.91
N ALA A 240 -23.74 -0.05 4.54
CA ALA A 240 -24.52 -0.86 3.60
C ALA A 240 -23.90 -0.89 2.18
N GLY A 241 -23.06 0.10 1.86
CA GLY A 241 -22.40 0.18 0.57
C GLY A 241 -23.34 0.69 -0.54
N GLY A 242 -23.05 0.24 -1.77
CA GLY A 242 -23.76 0.58 -3.00
C GLY A 242 -22.86 0.32 -4.21
N GLN A 243 -23.31 0.66 -5.41
CA GLN A 243 -22.62 0.31 -6.66
C GLN A 243 -21.11 0.60 -6.65
N LYS A 244 -20.69 1.80 -6.16
CA LYS A 244 -19.26 2.11 -6.08
C LYS A 244 -18.46 1.13 -5.20
N THR A 245 -19.05 0.71 -4.08
CA THR A 245 -18.38 -0.24 -3.17
C THR A 245 -18.39 -1.66 -3.72
N ASP A 246 -19.36 -2.02 -4.52
CA ASP A 246 -19.42 -3.31 -5.19
C ASP A 246 -18.41 -3.34 -6.36
N ASN A 247 -18.29 -2.23 -7.10
CA ASN A 247 -17.21 -2.05 -8.07
C ASN A 247 -15.82 -2.21 -7.43
N TRP A 248 -15.57 -1.56 -6.28
CA TRP A 248 -14.28 -1.64 -5.58
C TRP A 248 -13.94 -3.03 -5.05
N LYS A 249 -14.95 -3.81 -4.63
CA LYS A 249 -14.74 -5.21 -4.21
C LYS A 249 -14.32 -6.10 -5.38
N ARG A 250 -14.87 -5.83 -6.57
CA ARG A 250 -14.54 -6.57 -7.79
C ARG A 250 -13.23 -6.13 -8.41
N ASP A 251 -13.05 -4.83 -8.58
CA ASP A 251 -11.83 -4.21 -9.10
C ASP A 251 -11.50 -2.97 -8.27
N PRO A 252 -10.48 -3.03 -7.42
CA PRO A 252 -10.13 -1.92 -6.54
C PRO A 252 -9.43 -0.76 -7.26
N ARG A 253 -9.11 -0.89 -8.54
CA ARG A 253 -8.45 0.17 -9.32
C ARG A 253 -9.41 1.31 -9.58
N VAL A 254 -8.92 2.54 -9.39
CA VAL A 254 -9.72 3.74 -9.59
C VAL A 254 -8.90 4.83 -10.29
N CYS A 255 -9.63 5.71 -10.97
CA CYS A 255 -9.10 6.99 -11.40
C CYS A 255 -9.76 8.10 -10.59
N VAL A 256 -8.95 8.97 -9.98
CA VAL A 256 -9.40 10.08 -9.17
C VAL A 256 -9.13 11.37 -9.92
N THR A 257 -10.12 12.26 -9.96
CA THR A 257 -9.96 13.61 -10.51
C THR A 257 -10.35 14.64 -9.47
N VAL A 258 -9.49 15.65 -9.31
CA VAL A 258 -9.78 16.87 -8.54
C VAL A 258 -9.60 18.06 -9.48
N ALA A 259 -10.55 18.97 -9.47
CA ALA A 259 -10.47 20.22 -10.21
C ALA A 259 -10.89 21.39 -9.31
N MET A 260 -10.18 22.48 -9.44
CA MET A 260 -10.43 23.71 -8.68
C MET A 260 -10.11 24.95 -9.52
N ASP A 261 -10.46 26.13 -9.01
CA ASP A 261 -10.20 27.41 -9.67
C ASP A 261 -10.78 27.49 -11.09
N MET A 262 -11.99 26.91 -11.29
CA MET A 262 -12.67 26.89 -12.58
C MET A 262 -13.30 28.24 -12.87
N GLU A 263 -12.57 29.11 -13.57
CA GLU A 263 -13.02 30.46 -13.94
C GLU A 263 -13.01 30.63 -15.47
N PRO A 264 -14.16 30.83 -16.11
CA PRO A 264 -14.20 31.23 -17.51
C PRO A 264 -13.67 32.66 -17.67
N VAL A 265 -12.76 32.84 -18.60
CA VAL A 265 -12.16 34.17 -18.88
C VAL A 265 -12.14 34.45 -20.37
N TYR A 266 -12.33 35.73 -20.72
CA TYR A 266 -12.13 36.27 -22.04
C TYR A 266 -10.77 36.96 -22.09
N VAL A 267 -9.89 36.49 -22.96
CA VAL A 267 -8.56 37.05 -23.14
C VAL A 267 -8.50 37.84 -24.44
N LYS A 268 -8.07 39.09 -24.35
CA LYS A 268 -7.85 39.95 -25.51
C LYS A 268 -6.37 40.32 -25.60
N GLU A 269 -5.77 40.03 -26.74
CA GLU A 269 -4.38 40.36 -27.04
C GLU A 269 -4.27 41.36 -28.19
N ASN A 270 -3.53 42.44 -27.99
CA ASN A 270 -2.95 43.37 -29.01
C ASN A 270 -3.76 43.59 -30.28
N GLY A 271 -5.06 43.91 -30.17
CA GLY A 271 -5.87 44.29 -31.33
C GLY A 271 -6.51 43.14 -32.12
N GLU A 272 -6.17 41.90 -31.82
CA GLU A 272 -6.85 40.74 -32.34
C GLU A 272 -8.17 40.44 -31.65
N PRO A 273 -9.12 39.75 -32.33
CA PRO A 273 -10.31 39.25 -31.67
C PRO A 273 -9.89 38.41 -30.46
N GLY A 274 -10.39 38.71 -29.30
CA GLY A 274 -10.09 37.91 -28.09
C GLY A 274 -10.64 36.49 -28.20
N PHE A 275 -10.21 35.63 -27.32
CA PHE A 275 -10.66 34.24 -27.20
C PHE A 275 -11.17 33.94 -25.82
N PHE A 276 -12.07 32.97 -25.72
CA PHE A 276 -12.58 32.45 -24.47
C PHE A 276 -11.72 31.26 -24.01
N THR A 277 -11.39 31.23 -22.74
CA THR A 277 -10.70 30.11 -22.13
C THR A 277 -11.19 29.92 -20.68
N THR A 278 -10.63 28.95 -19.99
CA THR A 278 -10.91 28.69 -18.57
C THR A 278 -9.59 28.64 -17.81
N ARG A 279 -9.49 29.40 -16.74
CA ARG A 279 -8.47 29.14 -15.71
C ARG A 279 -8.89 27.92 -14.94
N TYR A 280 -7.96 27.07 -14.59
CA TYR A 280 -8.21 25.86 -13.84
C TYR A 280 -6.93 25.32 -13.21
N ALA A 281 -7.06 24.54 -12.16
CA ALA A 281 -6.06 23.64 -11.66
C ALA A 281 -6.71 22.27 -11.47
N SER A 282 -6.08 21.23 -11.99
CA SER A 282 -6.64 19.88 -11.93
C SER A 282 -5.57 18.82 -11.74
N VAL A 283 -5.95 17.76 -11.07
CA VAL A 283 -5.14 16.56 -10.88
C VAL A 283 -5.93 15.36 -11.32
N ILE A 284 -5.24 14.45 -12.00
CA ILE A 284 -5.70 13.10 -12.27
C ILE A 284 -4.71 12.17 -11.59
N ALA A 285 -5.23 11.29 -10.73
CA ALA A 285 -4.44 10.28 -10.07
C ALA A 285 -5.06 8.90 -10.26
N THR A 286 -4.23 7.89 -10.41
CA THR A 286 -4.68 6.49 -10.37
C THR A 286 -4.32 5.91 -9.01
N GLY A 287 -5.10 4.96 -8.56
CA GLY A 287 -4.88 4.36 -7.25
C GLY A 287 -5.69 3.10 -7.04
N THR A 288 -5.54 2.56 -5.84
CA THR A 288 -6.21 1.33 -5.41
C THR A 288 -6.99 1.60 -4.13
N VAL A 289 -8.27 1.23 -4.14
CA VAL A 289 -9.14 1.37 -2.97
C VAL A 289 -8.96 0.18 -2.04
N ARG A 290 -8.82 0.46 -0.75
CA ARG A 290 -8.88 -0.55 0.30
C ARG A 290 -9.77 -0.11 1.46
N ARG A 291 -10.34 -1.08 2.15
CA ARG A 291 -11.11 -0.84 3.38
C ARG A 291 -10.17 -0.52 4.54
N VAL A 292 -10.50 0.51 5.31
CA VAL A 292 -9.86 0.79 6.60
C VAL A 292 -10.66 0.04 7.66
N VAL A 293 -10.10 -1.07 8.16
CA VAL A 293 -10.80 -1.97 9.10
C VAL A 293 -10.43 -1.74 10.56
N GLU A 294 -9.25 -1.15 10.80
CA GLU A 294 -8.76 -0.89 12.15
C GLU A 294 -9.53 0.31 12.73
N PRO A 295 -10.25 0.13 13.89
CA PRO A 295 -11.14 1.17 14.45
C PRO A 295 -10.44 2.49 14.78
N ALA A 296 -9.21 2.47 15.28
CA ALA A 296 -8.46 3.68 15.60
C ALA A 296 -8.09 4.46 14.33
N CYS A 297 -7.70 3.76 13.25
CA CYS A 297 -7.44 4.37 11.95
C CYS A 297 -8.71 4.95 11.32
N ALA A 298 -9.84 4.24 11.43
CA ALA A 298 -11.13 4.72 10.96
C ALA A 298 -11.57 6.00 11.68
N ARG A 299 -11.45 6.03 13.02
CA ARG A 299 -11.74 7.24 13.82
C ARG A 299 -10.85 8.41 13.42
N ARG A 300 -9.55 8.17 13.23
CA ARG A 300 -8.61 9.21 12.80
C ARG A 300 -8.99 9.77 11.42
N ALA A 301 -9.32 8.92 10.47
CA ALA A 301 -9.73 9.32 9.13
C ALA A 301 -11.02 10.15 9.15
N LEU A 302 -12.03 9.73 9.92
CA LEU A 302 -13.27 10.48 10.09
C LEU A 302 -13.02 11.84 10.76
N ALA A 303 -12.15 11.89 11.77
CA ALA A 303 -11.79 13.16 12.41
C ALA A 303 -11.10 14.13 11.42
N GLN A 304 -10.20 13.63 10.58
CA GLN A 304 -9.55 14.45 9.54
C GLN A 304 -10.57 14.97 8.50
N LEU A 305 -11.52 14.12 8.07
CA LEU A 305 -12.61 14.52 7.17
C LEU A 305 -13.48 15.60 7.81
N CYS A 306 -13.92 15.40 9.05
CA CYS A 306 -14.72 16.40 9.77
C CYS A 306 -13.97 17.73 9.95
N LEU A 307 -12.68 17.68 10.29
CA LEU A 307 -11.86 18.90 10.42
C LEU A 307 -11.67 19.65 9.11
N LYS A 308 -11.62 18.95 7.97
CA LYS A 308 -11.53 19.59 6.65
C LYS A 308 -12.82 20.31 6.27
N TYR A 309 -13.98 19.70 6.53
CA TYR A 309 -15.26 20.19 6.01
C TYR A 309 -16.09 20.98 7.02
N CYS A 310 -15.88 20.77 8.32
CA CYS A 310 -16.62 21.42 9.40
C CYS A 310 -15.68 21.82 10.56
N PRO A 311 -14.61 22.59 10.31
CA PRO A 311 -13.62 22.94 11.34
C PRO A 311 -14.21 23.73 12.51
N GLU A 312 -15.31 24.43 12.29
CA GLU A 312 -16.05 25.22 13.30
C GLU A 312 -16.74 24.35 14.35
N HIS A 313 -16.94 23.07 14.07
CA HIS A 313 -17.58 22.11 14.99
C HIS A 313 -16.59 21.13 15.62
N ARG A 314 -15.34 21.53 15.74
CA ARG A 314 -14.24 20.69 16.25
C ARG A 314 -14.53 20.03 17.60
N ASP A 315 -15.23 20.75 18.48
CA ASP A 315 -15.63 20.28 19.81
C ASP A 315 -16.64 19.12 19.80
N LYS A 316 -17.36 18.92 18.70
CA LYS A 316 -18.41 17.89 18.54
C LYS A 316 -17.94 16.65 17.76
N ILE A 317 -16.77 16.70 17.13
CA ILE A 317 -16.31 15.66 16.21
C ILE A 317 -16.22 14.30 16.90
N GLY A 318 -15.68 14.25 18.12
CA GLY A 318 -15.50 12.99 18.86
C GLY A 318 -16.83 12.26 19.09
N ASP A 319 -17.81 12.96 19.64
CA ASP A 319 -19.13 12.38 19.94
C ASP A 319 -19.88 11.96 18.67
N ALA A 320 -19.80 12.76 17.60
CA ALA A 320 -20.41 12.45 16.32
C ALA A 320 -19.81 11.18 15.67
N ILE A 321 -18.47 11.02 15.74
CA ILE A 321 -17.81 9.81 15.23
C ILE A 321 -18.27 8.58 16.00
N GLU A 322 -18.29 8.62 17.33
CA GLU A 322 -18.73 7.46 18.13
C GLU A 322 -20.20 7.09 17.85
N TRP A 323 -21.04 8.09 17.60
CA TRP A 323 -22.45 7.87 17.25
C TRP A 323 -22.62 7.15 15.89
N GLU A 324 -21.84 7.56 14.86
CA GLU A 324 -22.01 7.10 13.48
C GLU A 324 -21.07 5.95 13.07
N LEU A 325 -20.07 5.61 13.89
CA LEU A 325 -19.00 4.69 13.53
C LEU A 325 -19.52 3.32 13.07
N SER A 326 -20.59 2.80 13.69
CA SER A 326 -21.19 1.51 13.34
C SER A 326 -21.92 1.52 12.00
N ALA A 327 -22.37 2.69 11.56
CA ALA A 327 -23.09 2.89 10.29
C ALA A 327 -22.18 3.36 9.15
N THR A 328 -20.91 3.65 9.44
CA THR A 328 -19.98 4.27 8.51
C THR A 328 -18.84 3.32 8.12
N ALA A 329 -18.51 3.34 6.86
CA ALA A 329 -17.40 2.62 6.27
C ALA A 329 -16.31 3.59 5.83
N VAL A 330 -15.08 3.41 6.28
CA VAL A 330 -13.92 4.18 5.85
C VAL A 330 -13.10 3.41 4.84
N TRP A 331 -12.65 4.12 3.82
CA TRP A 331 -11.82 3.59 2.74
C TRP A 331 -10.61 4.48 2.52
N ALA A 332 -9.53 3.89 2.06
CA ALA A 332 -8.34 4.60 1.60
C ALA A 332 -8.15 4.32 0.11
N ILE A 333 -7.83 5.34 -0.67
CA ILE A 333 -7.34 5.21 -2.04
C ILE A 333 -5.84 5.46 -2.00
N ASP A 334 -5.06 4.41 -2.06
CA ASP A 334 -3.60 4.52 -2.12
C ASP A 334 -3.21 4.99 -3.52
N LEU A 335 -2.62 6.18 -3.60
CA LEU A 335 -2.31 6.84 -4.87
C LEU A 335 -1.05 6.22 -5.51
N GLY A 336 -1.15 5.84 -6.77
CA GLY A 336 -0.04 5.34 -7.56
C GLY A 336 0.63 6.43 -8.38
N HIS A 337 0.01 6.82 -9.49
CA HIS A 337 0.50 7.88 -10.36
C HIS A 337 -0.34 9.14 -10.19
N ILE A 338 0.33 10.29 -10.06
CA ILE A 338 -0.30 11.60 -9.93
C ILE A 338 0.20 12.47 -11.10
N SER A 339 -0.73 13.05 -11.84
CA SER A 339 -0.46 14.04 -12.88
C SER A 339 -1.34 15.26 -12.69
N GLY A 340 -0.79 16.44 -12.92
CA GLY A 340 -1.54 17.67 -12.74
C GLY A 340 -1.37 18.64 -13.90
N LYS A 341 -2.35 19.50 -14.07
CA LYS A 341 -2.40 20.54 -15.08
C LYS A 341 -3.03 21.82 -14.51
N ALA A 342 -2.39 22.95 -14.77
CA ALA A 342 -2.92 24.25 -14.40
C ALA A 342 -2.88 25.24 -15.56
N GLY A 343 -4.01 25.86 -15.86
CA GLY A 343 -4.14 26.92 -16.85
C GLY A 343 -3.88 28.30 -16.23
N ARG A 344 -2.76 28.46 -15.52
CA ARG A 344 -2.39 29.69 -14.82
C ARG A 344 -1.73 30.75 -15.70
N ARG A 345 -1.24 30.38 -16.88
CA ARG A 345 -0.59 31.31 -17.82
C ARG A 345 -1.50 31.56 -19.00
N ILE A 346 -1.79 32.81 -19.24
CA ILE A 346 -2.30 33.25 -20.53
C ILE A 346 -1.15 33.08 -21.54
N PRO A 347 -1.37 32.47 -22.71
CA PRO A 347 -0.33 32.48 -23.74
C PRO A 347 0.11 33.92 -24.00
N ASN A 348 1.40 34.20 -23.91
CA ASN A 348 2.11 35.45 -24.17
C ASN A 348 2.60 36.25 -22.95
N GLY A 349 2.95 35.63 -21.87
CA GLY A 349 4.02 36.13 -20.99
C GLY A 349 3.76 37.43 -20.20
N LYS A 350 2.54 37.90 -20.08
CA LYS A 350 2.24 39.03 -19.20
C LYS A 350 1.07 38.74 -18.28
N GLY A 351 1.40 38.39 -17.06
CA GLY A 351 0.44 38.33 -15.96
C GLY A 351 0.37 36.95 -15.29
N ALA A 352 1.33 36.68 -14.40
CA ALA A 352 1.05 35.76 -13.31
C ALA A 352 -0.04 36.39 -12.44
N VAL A 353 -1.24 35.84 -12.44
CA VAL A 353 -2.26 36.23 -11.48
C VAL A 353 -1.96 35.42 -10.23
N SER A 354 -1.55 36.12 -9.14
CA SER A 354 -1.43 35.55 -7.82
C SER A 354 -2.77 34.95 -7.41
N PRO A 355 -2.79 33.79 -6.76
CA PRO A 355 -4.01 33.30 -6.12
C PRO A 355 -4.38 34.29 -5.02
N HIS A 356 -5.63 34.74 -5.01
CA HIS A 356 -6.24 35.36 -3.85
C HIS A 356 -6.70 34.32 -2.86
#